data_8bb8dc4d0ef095e232972bedeafecb8e
#
_entry.id   8bb8dc4d0ef095e232972bedeafecb8e
#
_cell.length_a   1.000
_cell.length_b   1.000
_cell.length_c   1.000
_cell.angle_alpha   90.00
_cell.angle_beta   90.00
_cell.angle_gamma   90.00
#
_symmetry.space_group_name_H-M   'P 1'
#
loop_
_entity.id
_entity.type
_entity.pdbx_description
1 polymer ?
#
loop_
_entity_poly.entity_id
_entity_poly.type
_entity_poly.pdbx_seq_one_letter_code
_entity_poly.pdbx_strand_id
1 'polypeptide(L)'
;DGLLVTLEITFFAVLIGMMVANYTPMKAGFYALISLLVVQLILNRKVLTLDNILTGLEKGAKGVISVSTTSACAGIIVGVIMLTGLGTKFTSLISLWSGGHLMIALLLSAVVAIILGMGLPTVPAYIVMSSLVAPALIQMGVEPLAAHMFVLYFAVLSCITPPVAIASYAAAAI
;
A
#
# COMPACT_ATOMS: atom_id res chain seq x y z
N ASP A 1 -4.29 22.84 18.74
CA ASP A 1 -5.11 22.03 17.82
C ASP A 1 -5.18 22.62 16.40
N GLY A 2 -5.40 23.96 16.24
CA GLY A 2 -5.49 24.58 14.91
C GLY A 2 -4.23 24.47 14.04
N LEU A 3 -3.04 24.48 14.62
CA LEU A 3 -1.77 24.38 13.90
C LEU A 3 -1.58 22.99 13.25
N LEU A 4 -1.92 21.94 13.97
CA LEU A 4 -1.85 20.55 13.45
C LEU A 4 -2.78 20.37 12.25
N VAL A 5 -4.02 20.84 12.38
CA VAL A 5 -5.00 20.79 11.29
C VAL A 5 -4.53 21.56 10.05
N THR A 6 -3.91 22.74 10.26
CA THR A 6 -3.36 23.53 9.14
C THR A 6 -2.24 22.82 8.43
N LEU A 7 -1.36 22.14 9.16
CA LEU A 7 -0.24 21.35 8.61
C LEU A 7 -0.76 20.14 7.82
N GLU A 8 -1.73 19.41 8.37
CA GLU A 8 -2.35 18.27 7.69
C GLU A 8 -3.04 18.70 6.41
N ILE A 9 -3.86 19.74 6.45
CA ILE A 9 -4.56 20.26 5.26
C ILE A 9 -3.55 20.71 4.20
N THR A 10 -2.48 21.41 4.59
CA THR A 10 -1.45 21.86 3.64
C THR A 10 -0.74 20.68 2.98
N PHE A 11 -0.40 19.65 3.75
CA PHE A 11 0.24 18.44 3.22
C PHE A 11 -0.64 17.76 2.17
N PHE A 12 -1.89 17.49 2.51
CA PHE A 12 -2.81 16.82 1.58
C PHE A 12 -3.16 17.70 0.37
N ALA A 13 -3.32 19.02 0.55
CA ALA A 13 -3.61 19.93 -0.55
C ALA A 13 -2.46 19.98 -1.57
N VAL A 14 -1.21 20.06 -1.11
CA VAL A 14 -0.04 20.05 -1.99
C VAL A 14 0.14 18.68 -2.65
N LEU A 15 0.00 17.59 -1.92
CA LEU A 15 0.13 16.24 -2.43
C LEU A 15 -0.90 15.96 -3.53
N ILE A 16 -2.18 16.23 -3.27
CA ILE A 16 -3.26 16.04 -4.25
C ILE A 16 -3.10 16.99 -5.42
N GLY A 17 -2.81 18.27 -5.18
CA GLY A 17 -2.60 19.27 -6.24
C GLY A 17 -1.48 18.88 -7.20
N MET A 18 -0.36 18.38 -6.68
CA MET A 18 0.76 17.87 -7.50
C MET A 18 0.39 16.60 -8.27
N MET A 19 -0.39 15.71 -7.68
CA MET A 19 -0.86 14.50 -8.38
C MET A 19 -1.85 14.85 -9.51
N VAL A 20 -2.76 15.79 -9.29
CA VAL A 20 -3.69 16.30 -10.32
C VAL A 20 -2.92 17.00 -11.45
N ALA A 21 -1.80 17.66 -11.14
CA ALA A 21 -0.88 18.25 -12.12
C ALA A 21 0.02 17.22 -12.84
N ASN A 22 -0.29 15.91 -12.72
CA ASN A 22 0.44 14.79 -13.34
C ASN A 22 1.91 14.63 -12.91
N TYR A 23 2.29 15.12 -11.75
CA TYR A 23 3.60 14.81 -11.19
C TYR A 23 3.62 13.40 -10.57
N THR A 24 4.80 12.77 -10.57
CA THR A 24 4.95 11.45 -9.95
C THR A 24 4.68 11.49 -8.44
N PRO A 25 4.13 10.42 -7.83
CA PRO A 25 3.86 10.36 -6.38
C PRO A 25 5.10 10.67 -5.52
N MET A 26 6.29 10.28 -5.97
CA MET A 26 7.55 10.57 -5.27
C MET A 26 7.84 12.09 -5.23
N LYS A 27 7.66 12.78 -6.37
CA LYS A 27 7.82 14.24 -6.42
C LYS A 27 6.74 14.95 -5.61
N ALA A 28 5.49 14.49 -5.72
CA ALA A 28 4.38 15.06 -4.95
C ALA A 28 4.63 14.95 -3.45
N GLY A 29 5.07 13.78 -2.95
CA GLY A 29 5.43 13.58 -1.55
C GLY A 29 6.60 14.46 -1.11
N PHE A 30 7.64 14.60 -1.92
CA PHE A 30 8.79 15.46 -1.62
C PHE A 30 8.39 16.94 -1.48
N TYR A 31 7.62 17.48 -2.41
CA TYR A 31 7.14 18.86 -2.33
C TYR A 31 6.13 19.07 -1.19
N ALA A 32 5.30 18.08 -0.89
CA ALA A 32 4.41 18.13 0.26
C ALA A 32 5.21 18.22 1.59
N LEU A 33 6.31 17.46 1.74
CA LEU A 33 7.20 17.57 2.89
C LEU A 33 7.89 18.92 2.99
N ILE A 34 8.38 19.46 1.86
CA ILE A 34 8.97 20.81 1.83
C ILE A 34 7.92 21.86 2.24
N SER A 35 6.69 21.77 1.74
CA SER A 35 5.63 22.69 2.10
C SER A 35 5.32 22.69 3.60
N LEU A 36 5.34 21.51 4.23
CA LEU A 36 5.21 21.40 5.70
C LEU A 36 6.31 22.15 6.44
N LEU A 37 7.57 21.97 6.02
CA LEU A 37 8.71 22.65 6.64
C LEU A 37 8.60 24.17 6.48
N VAL A 38 8.19 24.65 5.31
CA VAL A 38 8.01 26.08 5.04
C VAL A 38 6.87 26.66 5.88
N VAL A 39 5.72 26.00 5.93
CA VAL A 39 4.57 26.44 6.74
C VAL A 39 4.94 26.45 8.23
N GLN A 40 5.63 25.43 8.70
CA GLN A 40 6.10 25.35 10.09
C GLN A 40 7.09 26.48 10.42
N LEU A 41 7.99 26.82 9.49
CA LEU A 41 8.94 27.92 9.64
C LEU A 41 8.24 29.29 9.72
N ILE A 42 7.14 29.48 9.00
CA ILE A 42 6.37 30.71 9.00
C ILE A 42 5.52 30.84 10.27
N LEU A 43 4.83 29.75 10.64
CA LEU A 43 3.85 29.78 11.74
C LEU A 43 4.50 29.62 13.12
N ASN A 44 5.55 28.81 13.25
CA ASN A 44 6.15 28.53 14.55
C ASN A 44 7.64 28.16 14.47
N ARG A 45 8.50 29.15 14.28
CA ARG A 45 9.96 29.01 14.19
C ARG A 45 10.60 28.33 15.40
N LYS A 46 9.96 28.42 16.59
CA LYS A 46 10.50 27.86 17.84
C LYS A 46 10.49 26.34 17.86
N VAL A 47 9.67 25.69 17.05
CA VAL A 47 9.58 24.22 16.97
C VAL A 47 10.68 23.63 16.07
N LEU A 48 11.23 24.41 15.13
CA LEU A 48 12.34 24.02 14.26
C LEU A 48 13.69 24.13 14.98
N THR A 49 13.81 23.41 16.09
CA THR A 49 15.10 23.23 16.78
C THR A 49 15.85 22.08 16.10
N LEU A 50 17.18 22.15 16.08
CA LEU A 50 18.01 21.07 15.54
C LEU A 50 17.66 19.70 16.12
N ASP A 51 17.36 19.64 17.42
CA ASP A 51 16.96 18.41 18.10
C ASP A 51 15.63 17.85 17.58
N ASN A 52 14.66 18.72 17.29
CA ASN A 52 13.37 18.30 16.73
C ASN A 52 13.50 17.79 15.29
N ILE A 53 14.36 18.43 14.49
CA ILE A 53 14.66 17.98 13.13
C ILE A 53 15.38 16.63 13.16
N LEU A 54 16.40 16.46 13.99
CA LEU A 54 17.13 15.21 14.14
C LEU A 54 16.20 14.09 14.64
N THR A 55 15.37 14.35 15.63
CA THR A 55 14.38 13.40 16.14
C THR A 55 13.36 13.03 15.07
N GLY A 56 12.91 14.00 14.27
CA GLY A 56 12.02 13.73 13.13
C GLY A 56 12.66 12.86 12.06
N LEU A 57 13.92 13.13 11.72
CA LEU A 57 14.70 12.33 10.76
C LEU A 57 14.94 10.90 11.30
N GLU A 58 15.28 10.76 12.59
CA GLU A 58 15.47 9.46 13.22
C GLU A 58 14.18 8.62 13.19
N LYS A 59 13.04 9.21 13.58
CA LYS A 59 11.73 8.54 13.53
C LYS A 59 11.35 8.17 12.09
N GLY A 60 11.58 9.08 11.15
CA GLY A 60 11.37 8.83 9.73
C GLY A 60 12.24 7.68 9.20
N ALA A 61 13.53 7.66 9.52
CA ALA A 61 14.45 6.60 9.14
C ALA A 61 14.03 5.24 9.72
N LYS A 62 13.62 5.17 10.98
CA LYS A 62 13.09 3.95 11.60
C LYS A 62 11.82 3.44 10.88
N GLY A 63 10.93 4.35 10.50
CA GLY A 63 9.73 4.00 9.72
C GLY A 63 10.09 3.40 8.34
N VAL A 64 11.06 4.01 7.64
CA VAL A 64 11.53 3.53 6.33
C VAL A 64 12.18 2.14 6.45
N ILE A 65 12.93 1.85 7.50
CA ILE A 65 13.54 0.53 7.73
C ILE A 65 12.46 -0.55 7.77
N SER A 66 11.40 -0.34 8.53
CA SER A 66 10.29 -1.30 8.64
C SER A 66 9.63 -1.58 7.29
N VAL A 67 9.28 -0.53 6.53
CA VAL A 67 8.65 -0.66 5.21
C VAL A 67 9.60 -1.32 4.21
N SER A 68 10.88 -0.95 4.21
CA SER A 68 11.89 -1.51 3.30
C SER A 68 12.12 -3.00 3.56
N THR A 69 12.20 -3.40 4.83
CA THR A 69 12.41 -4.81 5.22
C THR A 69 11.22 -5.68 4.80
N THR A 70 10.00 -5.23 5.07
CA THR A 70 8.79 -5.98 4.68
C THR A 70 8.63 -6.03 3.15
N SER A 71 8.98 -4.97 2.44
CA SER A 71 8.95 -4.96 0.97
C SER A 71 10.02 -5.87 0.37
N ALA A 72 11.22 -5.93 0.96
CA ALA A 72 12.26 -6.86 0.54
C ALA A 72 11.83 -8.32 0.72
N CYS A 73 11.23 -8.67 1.87
CA CYS A 73 10.65 -9.99 2.09
C CYS A 73 9.57 -10.33 1.05
N ALA A 74 8.67 -9.40 0.76
CA ALA A 74 7.66 -9.58 -0.28
C ALA A 74 8.31 -9.81 -1.66
N GLY A 75 9.37 -9.06 -1.99
CA GLY A 75 10.13 -9.26 -3.22
C GLY A 75 10.76 -10.65 -3.34
N ILE A 76 11.29 -11.20 -2.25
CA ILE A 76 11.81 -12.59 -2.22
C ILE A 76 10.68 -13.58 -2.50
N ILE A 77 9.53 -13.42 -1.87
CA ILE A 77 8.35 -14.27 -2.10
C ILE A 77 7.95 -14.24 -3.58
N VAL A 78 7.85 -13.05 -4.17
CA VAL A 78 7.53 -12.89 -5.60
C VAL A 78 8.57 -13.55 -6.48
N GLY A 79 9.86 -13.41 -6.16
CA GLY A 79 10.95 -14.08 -6.87
C GLY A 79 10.77 -15.62 -6.87
N VAL A 80 10.46 -16.19 -5.72
CA VAL A 80 10.18 -17.65 -5.60
C VAL A 80 8.94 -18.04 -6.41
N ILE A 81 7.86 -17.26 -6.35
CA ILE A 81 6.64 -17.50 -7.13
C ILE A 81 6.95 -17.53 -8.63
N MET A 82 7.75 -16.59 -9.13
CA MET A 82 8.14 -16.54 -10.54
C MET A 82 9.02 -17.70 -10.94
N LEU A 83 10.05 -18.02 -10.15
CA LEU A 83 11.00 -19.10 -10.44
C LEU A 83 10.34 -20.49 -10.41
N THR A 84 9.39 -20.69 -9.52
CA THR A 84 8.68 -21.98 -9.38
C THR A 84 7.50 -22.14 -10.34
N GLY A 85 7.11 -21.09 -11.06
CA GLY A 85 5.92 -21.09 -11.90
C GLY A 85 4.60 -21.21 -11.11
N LEU A 86 4.61 -20.90 -9.81
CA LEU A 86 3.41 -20.94 -8.97
C LEU A 86 2.32 -20.01 -9.48
N GLY A 87 2.68 -18.86 -10.08
CA GLY A 87 1.71 -17.94 -10.65
C GLY A 87 0.88 -18.56 -11.76
N THR A 88 1.51 -19.30 -12.67
CA THR A 88 0.79 -20.00 -13.76
C THR A 88 -0.07 -21.15 -13.26
N LYS A 89 0.43 -21.93 -12.28
CA LYS A 89 -0.35 -22.98 -11.62
C LYS A 89 -1.56 -22.42 -10.88
N PHE A 90 -1.37 -21.33 -10.18
CA PHE A 90 -2.46 -20.63 -9.47
C PHE A 90 -3.54 -20.14 -10.44
N THR A 91 -3.15 -19.53 -11.55
CA THR A 91 -4.07 -19.09 -12.61
C THR A 91 -4.87 -20.26 -13.16
N SER A 92 -4.21 -21.39 -13.45
CA SER A 92 -4.86 -22.61 -13.95
C SER A 92 -5.86 -23.17 -12.93
N LEU A 93 -5.54 -23.17 -11.64
CA LEU A 93 -6.44 -23.61 -10.57
C LEU A 93 -7.68 -22.70 -10.46
N ILE A 94 -7.52 -21.39 -10.48
CA ILE A 94 -8.65 -20.45 -10.46
C ILE A 94 -9.55 -20.66 -11.67
N SER A 95 -8.98 -20.82 -12.87
CA SER A 95 -9.74 -21.08 -14.10
C SER A 95 -10.50 -22.40 -14.03
N LEU A 96 -9.86 -23.45 -13.52
CA LEU A 96 -10.47 -24.78 -13.37
C LEU A 96 -11.63 -24.77 -12.37
N TRP A 97 -11.41 -24.21 -11.18
CA TRP A 97 -12.42 -24.18 -10.11
C TRP A 97 -13.57 -23.22 -10.38
N SER A 98 -13.31 -22.16 -11.15
CA SER A 98 -14.36 -21.25 -11.58
C SER A 98 -15.23 -21.79 -12.70
N GLY A 99 -14.78 -22.88 -13.36
CA GLY A 99 -15.49 -23.43 -14.54
C GLY A 99 -15.61 -22.42 -15.69
N GLY A 100 -14.71 -21.43 -15.75
CA GLY A 100 -14.77 -20.33 -16.72
C GLY A 100 -15.75 -19.19 -16.34
N HIS A 101 -16.43 -19.29 -15.21
CA HIS A 101 -17.33 -18.24 -14.74
C HIS A 101 -16.56 -17.13 -14.02
N LEU A 102 -16.54 -15.91 -14.58
CA LEU A 102 -15.80 -14.77 -14.05
C LEU A 102 -16.20 -14.43 -12.61
N MET A 103 -17.50 -14.49 -12.26
CA MET A 103 -17.97 -14.15 -10.91
C MET A 103 -17.38 -15.12 -9.86
N ILE A 104 -17.30 -16.41 -10.17
CA ILE A 104 -16.73 -17.41 -9.27
C ILE A 104 -15.24 -17.19 -9.14
N ALA A 105 -14.54 -16.86 -10.24
CA ALA A 105 -13.12 -16.54 -10.21
C ALA A 105 -12.83 -15.31 -9.35
N LEU A 106 -13.63 -14.26 -9.44
CA LEU A 106 -13.51 -13.07 -8.61
C LEU A 106 -13.70 -13.40 -7.12
N LEU A 107 -14.70 -14.20 -6.76
CA LEU A 107 -14.93 -14.62 -5.37
C LEU A 107 -13.76 -15.46 -4.82
N LEU A 108 -13.28 -16.45 -5.58
CA LEU A 108 -12.12 -17.26 -5.20
C LEU A 108 -10.88 -16.39 -5.06
N SER A 109 -10.64 -15.50 -6.01
CA SER A 109 -9.52 -14.56 -5.97
C SER A 109 -9.59 -13.61 -4.78
N ALA A 110 -10.79 -13.14 -4.40
CA ALA A 110 -11.00 -12.29 -3.23
C ALA A 110 -10.62 -13.02 -1.93
N VAL A 111 -11.10 -14.25 -1.76
CA VAL A 111 -10.77 -15.07 -0.58
C VAL A 111 -9.26 -15.30 -0.48
N VAL A 112 -8.63 -15.70 -1.58
CA VAL A 112 -7.19 -15.93 -1.62
C VAL A 112 -6.42 -14.64 -1.34
N ALA A 113 -6.84 -13.52 -1.93
CA ALA A 113 -6.20 -12.23 -1.70
C ALA A 113 -6.27 -11.81 -0.22
N ILE A 114 -7.41 -11.99 0.44
CA ILE A 114 -7.54 -11.73 1.88
C ILE A 114 -6.57 -12.62 2.67
N ILE A 115 -6.54 -13.92 2.41
CA ILE A 115 -5.69 -14.87 3.13
C ILE A 115 -4.20 -14.54 2.94
N LEU A 116 -3.77 -14.26 1.71
CA LEU A 116 -2.37 -13.91 1.42
C LEU A 116 -1.94 -12.57 1.99
N GLY A 117 -2.88 -11.63 2.12
CA GLY A 117 -2.61 -10.29 2.65
C GLY A 117 -2.64 -10.19 4.16
N MET A 118 -3.20 -11.19 4.86
CA MET A 118 -3.26 -11.15 6.33
C MET A 118 -1.85 -11.08 6.93
N GLY A 119 -1.64 -10.07 7.78
CA GLY A 119 -0.36 -9.88 8.47
C GLY A 119 0.71 -9.13 7.69
N LEU A 120 0.43 -8.69 6.46
CA LEU A 120 1.31 -7.84 5.67
C LEU A 120 0.78 -6.40 5.64
N PRO A 121 1.68 -5.39 5.68
CA PRO A 121 1.30 -4.03 5.32
C PRO A 121 0.80 -3.95 3.87
N THR A 122 -0.02 -2.95 3.55
CA THR A 122 -0.72 -2.84 2.26
C THR A 122 0.19 -2.97 1.03
N VAL A 123 1.36 -2.32 1.04
CA VAL A 123 2.27 -2.33 -0.12
C VAL A 123 2.87 -3.72 -0.36
N PRO A 124 3.50 -4.40 0.62
CA PRO A 124 3.95 -5.78 0.46
C PRO A 124 2.82 -6.74 0.10
N ALA A 125 1.64 -6.61 0.70
CA ALA A 125 0.47 -7.41 0.38
C ALA A 125 0.09 -7.28 -1.09
N TYR A 126 -0.02 -6.04 -1.60
CA TYR A 126 -0.30 -5.77 -3.01
C TYR A 126 0.77 -6.38 -3.94
N ILE A 127 2.05 -6.25 -3.62
CA ILE A 127 3.15 -6.78 -4.44
C ILE A 127 3.00 -8.30 -4.61
N VAL A 128 2.76 -9.04 -3.53
CA VAL A 128 2.58 -10.50 -3.57
C VAL A 128 1.32 -10.87 -4.34
N MET A 129 0.19 -10.24 -4.04
CA MET A 129 -1.08 -10.57 -4.67
C MET A 129 -1.10 -10.19 -6.17
N SER A 130 -0.47 -9.07 -6.55
CA SER A 130 -0.42 -8.65 -7.95
C SER A 130 0.36 -9.64 -8.82
N SER A 131 1.29 -10.40 -8.25
CA SER A 131 2.04 -11.43 -8.98
C SER A 131 1.27 -12.76 -9.15
N LEU A 132 0.29 -13.03 -8.28
CA LEU A 132 -0.49 -14.28 -8.28
C LEU A 132 -1.91 -14.08 -8.82
N VAL A 133 -2.64 -13.13 -8.25
CA VAL A 133 -4.08 -12.96 -8.48
C VAL A 133 -4.38 -12.15 -9.73
N ALA A 134 -3.65 -11.04 -9.96
CA ALA A 134 -3.92 -10.19 -11.11
C ALA A 134 -3.77 -10.92 -12.46
N PRO A 135 -2.70 -11.72 -12.70
CA PRO A 135 -2.59 -12.48 -13.94
C PRO A 135 -3.73 -13.47 -14.17
N ALA A 136 -4.24 -14.08 -13.10
CA ALA A 136 -5.38 -15.01 -13.20
C ALA A 136 -6.65 -14.31 -13.71
N LEU A 137 -6.96 -13.13 -13.16
CA LEU A 137 -8.11 -12.33 -13.58
C LEU A 137 -7.95 -11.78 -15.01
N ILE A 138 -6.75 -11.33 -15.37
CA ILE A 138 -6.45 -10.81 -16.71
C ILE A 138 -6.63 -11.91 -17.76
N GLN A 139 -6.17 -13.13 -17.50
CA GLN A 139 -6.36 -14.28 -18.41
C GLN A 139 -7.84 -14.66 -18.58
N MET A 140 -8.68 -14.36 -17.60
CA MET A 140 -10.13 -14.54 -17.69
C MET A 140 -10.87 -13.36 -18.34
N GLY A 141 -10.14 -12.39 -18.90
CA GLY A 141 -10.69 -11.27 -19.67
C GLY A 141 -10.97 -10.01 -18.86
N VAL A 142 -10.53 -9.93 -17.60
CA VAL A 142 -10.60 -8.68 -16.83
C VAL A 142 -9.55 -7.70 -17.34
N GLU A 143 -9.94 -6.45 -17.54
CA GLU A 143 -9.00 -5.40 -17.92
C GLU A 143 -7.85 -5.29 -16.90
N PRO A 144 -6.58 -5.14 -17.33
CA PRO A 144 -5.42 -5.10 -16.42
C PRO A 144 -5.56 -4.09 -15.29
N LEU A 145 -6.03 -2.88 -15.59
CA LEU A 145 -6.23 -1.85 -14.56
C LEU A 145 -7.28 -2.30 -13.52
N ALA A 146 -8.40 -2.86 -13.97
CA ALA A 146 -9.46 -3.35 -13.09
C ALA A 146 -8.98 -4.52 -12.23
N ALA A 147 -8.20 -5.46 -12.79
CA ALA A 147 -7.60 -6.56 -12.04
C ALA A 147 -6.65 -6.06 -10.95
N HIS A 148 -5.78 -5.10 -11.26
CA HIS A 148 -4.89 -4.50 -10.27
C HIS A 148 -5.62 -3.69 -9.20
N MET A 149 -6.68 -2.95 -9.56
CA MET A 149 -7.51 -2.24 -8.59
C MET A 149 -8.27 -3.20 -7.68
N PHE A 150 -8.78 -4.30 -8.20
CA PHE A 150 -9.38 -5.38 -7.42
C PHE A 150 -8.39 -5.93 -6.38
N VAL A 151 -7.19 -6.26 -6.81
CA VAL A 151 -6.13 -6.77 -5.94
C VAL A 151 -5.76 -5.74 -4.86
N LEU A 152 -5.61 -4.46 -5.22
CA LEU A 152 -5.31 -3.39 -4.29
C LEU A 152 -6.42 -3.24 -3.22
N TYR A 153 -7.68 -3.30 -3.63
CA TYR A 153 -8.82 -3.23 -2.73
C TYR A 153 -8.80 -4.34 -1.69
N PHE A 154 -8.55 -5.58 -2.11
CA PHE A 154 -8.46 -6.71 -1.19
C PHE A 154 -7.18 -6.71 -0.35
N ALA A 155 -6.08 -6.12 -0.84
CA ALA A 155 -4.88 -5.87 -0.05
C ALA A 155 -5.16 -4.89 1.11
N VAL A 156 -5.96 -3.85 0.88
CA VAL A 156 -6.40 -2.93 1.94
C VAL A 156 -7.34 -3.63 2.91
N LEU A 157 -8.33 -4.38 2.41
CA LEU A 157 -9.26 -5.13 3.25
C LEU A 157 -8.58 -6.17 4.14
N SER A 158 -7.52 -6.79 3.68
CA SER A 158 -6.78 -7.78 4.48
C SER A 158 -6.19 -7.18 5.76
N CYS A 159 -5.85 -5.87 5.75
CA CYS A 159 -5.32 -5.18 6.93
C CYS A 159 -6.34 -5.00 8.06
N ILE A 160 -7.64 -5.08 7.77
CA ILE A 160 -8.72 -5.00 8.76
C ILE A 160 -9.35 -6.35 9.07
N THR A 161 -8.96 -7.40 8.33
CA THR A 161 -9.56 -8.74 8.45
C THR A 161 -8.89 -9.55 9.56
N PRO A 162 -9.66 -10.17 10.50
CA PRO A 162 -9.10 -11.12 11.45
C PRO A 162 -8.43 -12.32 10.74
N PRO A 163 -7.40 -12.95 11.34
CA PRO A 163 -6.98 -12.88 12.74
C PRO A 163 -5.94 -11.80 13.07
N VAL A 164 -5.31 -11.15 12.07
CA VAL A 164 -4.21 -10.20 12.34
C VAL A 164 -4.70 -8.76 12.46
N ALA A 165 -5.62 -8.31 11.59
CA ALA A 165 -6.35 -7.03 11.65
C ALA A 165 -5.52 -5.83 12.16
N ILE A 166 -4.32 -5.62 11.60
CA ILE A 166 -3.32 -4.63 12.07
C ILE A 166 -3.94 -3.23 12.22
N ALA A 167 -4.72 -2.80 11.23
CA ALA A 167 -5.34 -1.49 11.24
C ALA A 167 -6.44 -1.36 12.30
N SER A 168 -7.20 -2.43 12.55
CA SER A 168 -8.25 -2.45 13.58
C SER A 168 -7.65 -2.37 14.99
N TYR A 169 -6.55 -3.08 15.24
CA TYR A 169 -5.84 -2.99 16.52
C TYR A 169 -5.20 -1.62 16.74
N ALA A 170 -4.64 -1.02 15.68
CA ALA A 170 -4.10 0.34 15.76
C ALA A 170 -5.19 1.37 16.09
N ALA A 171 -6.37 1.25 15.48
CA ALA A 171 -7.51 2.11 15.77
C ALA A 171 -8.07 1.91 17.19
N ALA A 172 -8.04 0.69 17.71
CA ALA A 172 -8.51 0.38 19.07
C ALA A 172 -7.54 0.85 20.18
N ALA A 173 -6.29 1.18 19.82
CA ALA A 173 -5.27 1.66 20.77
C ALA A 173 -5.30 3.19 20.97
N ILE A 174 -6.15 3.91 20.24
CA ILE A 174 -6.38 5.37 20.34
C ILE A 174 -7.56 5.65 21.27
#